data_8cb2f92e8e249a37d5b545f5d3b230a0
#
_entry.id   8cb2f92e8e249a37d5b545f5d3b230a0
#
_cell.length_a   1.000
_cell.length_b   1.000
_cell.length_c   1.000
_cell.angle_alpha   90.00
_cell.angle_beta   90.00
_cell.angle_gamma   90.00
#
_symmetry.space_group_name_H-M   'P 1'
#
loop_
_entity.id
_entity.type
_entity.pdbx_description
1 polymer ?
#
loop_
_entity_poly.entity_id
_entity_poly.type
_entity_poly.pdbx_seq_one_letter_code
_entity_poly.pdbx_strand_id
1 'polypeptide(L)'
;MTHADRSSTSILHQPRSVYAVAFASVVAFMGIGLVDPILPSIAENLDAGHSQVELLFTSYFAVMAVAMLITGWVSSRIGAKRTLLSGLALVVVFAGLAGTSDTVAQLVGFRGGWGLGNSLFTATALSAIVGAASGGVASAIILYEAALGLGLASGPLLGGELGAISWRAPFFGTAALMAVGFIAIFVLLKDTPKPKRRTSLAEPFKALRHGGLRTIALTALFYNFGFFTLLAFAPFPLALGVHELGYVFFGWGAMLAVFSVFVAPRLRARTGTVPLLAGTLLTFAALLAVMGVGVGSQGLLIAAVLIGGALIGLVNTVLTEALMRVAPDIDRPVASAAYSFVRFGGGAIAPWLAGKLSEHGDEALPFYVAAVVVAVSVLPLLAGRALVRHVDADEAAAAHAPAPERPIARRVDEPAPLLLAVDGSPAAERVTAEAARVALLRGRPVHVMHVLETDVVGDEAVEREPADVARATLTARLDQLRRAGVAADGEILSVAGRHADVASVIAHRAADTGAGVIVVGRPAEPTSLTDLVTREAPVNVLVVA
;
A
#
# COMPACT_ATOMS: atom_id res chain seq x y z
N MET A 1 -14.65 -32.76 20.06
CA MET A 1 -13.44 -32.28 19.35
C MET A 1 -13.73 -32.36 17.87
N THR A 2 -14.24 -31.32 17.30
CA THR A 2 -14.46 -31.18 15.86
C THR A 2 -13.89 -29.83 15.45
N HIS A 3 -12.87 -29.87 14.63
CA HIS A 3 -12.19 -28.72 14.07
C HIS A 3 -13.19 -27.84 13.31
N ALA A 4 -13.46 -26.64 13.82
CA ALA A 4 -14.03 -25.57 13.03
C ALA A 4 -12.97 -25.16 12.00
N ASP A 5 -13.16 -25.62 10.79
CA ASP A 5 -12.38 -25.24 9.62
C ASP A 5 -12.71 -23.76 9.33
N ARG A 6 -11.84 -22.87 9.84
CA ARG A 6 -11.86 -21.48 9.43
C ARG A 6 -11.37 -21.46 7.99
N SER A 7 -12.28 -21.46 7.05
CA SER A 7 -11.97 -21.08 5.66
C SER A 7 -11.65 -19.56 5.62
N SER A 8 -10.52 -19.18 6.26
CA SER A 8 -9.81 -17.98 5.86
C SER A 8 -9.47 -18.21 4.39
N THR A 9 -10.06 -17.44 3.48
CA THR A 9 -9.58 -17.34 2.11
C THR A 9 -8.08 -17.08 2.21
N SER A 10 -7.31 -18.15 1.98
CA SER A 10 -5.88 -18.15 2.27
C SER A 10 -5.23 -17.08 1.41
N ILE A 11 -4.51 -16.13 2.02
CA ILE A 11 -3.66 -15.15 1.32
C ILE A 11 -2.80 -15.83 0.25
N LEU A 12 -2.55 -17.14 0.43
CA LEU A 12 -1.76 -18.00 -0.46
C LEU A 12 -2.55 -18.60 -1.64
N HIS A 13 -3.88 -18.44 -1.74
CA HIS A 13 -4.67 -18.95 -2.86
C HIS A 13 -5.22 -17.82 -3.71
N GLN A 14 -4.32 -17.16 -4.44
CA GLN A 14 -4.65 -16.04 -5.33
C GLN A 14 -4.58 -16.46 -6.80
N PRO A 15 -5.28 -15.76 -7.71
CA PRO A 15 -5.14 -15.97 -9.14
C PRO A 15 -3.69 -15.81 -9.62
N ARG A 16 -3.30 -16.53 -10.65
CA ARG A 16 -1.94 -16.49 -11.22
C ARG A 16 -1.52 -15.07 -11.65
N SER A 17 -2.47 -14.25 -12.10
CA SER A 17 -2.24 -12.84 -12.43
C SER A 17 -1.79 -12.01 -11.24
N VAL A 18 -2.33 -12.27 -10.05
CA VAL A 18 -1.96 -11.59 -8.80
C VAL A 18 -0.52 -11.93 -8.42
N TYR A 19 -0.14 -13.20 -8.51
CA TYR A 19 1.25 -13.60 -8.25
C TYR A 19 2.23 -13.01 -9.27
N ALA A 20 1.83 -12.87 -10.54
CA ALA A 20 2.66 -12.23 -11.55
C ALA A 20 2.95 -10.75 -11.22
N VAL A 21 1.92 -10.00 -10.79
CA VAL A 21 2.10 -8.60 -10.38
C VAL A 21 2.88 -8.51 -9.07
N ALA A 22 2.61 -9.38 -8.08
CA ALA A 22 3.33 -9.41 -6.82
C ALA A 22 4.82 -9.74 -7.03
N PHE A 23 5.16 -10.71 -7.88
CA PHE A 23 6.54 -11.02 -8.26
C PHE A 23 7.24 -9.81 -8.89
N ALA A 24 6.60 -9.17 -9.87
CA ALA A 24 7.15 -7.97 -10.49
C ALA A 24 7.31 -6.81 -9.46
N SER A 25 6.42 -6.72 -8.46
CA SER A 25 6.53 -5.75 -7.37
C SER A 25 7.74 -6.04 -6.48
N VAL A 26 8.00 -7.30 -6.13
CA VAL A 26 9.23 -7.68 -5.39
C VAL A 26 10.46 -7.22 -6.15
N VAL A 27 10.54 -7.50 -7.46
CA VAL A 27 11.71 -7.11 -8.27
C VAL A 27 11.82 -5.59 -8.45
N ALA A 28 10.68 -4.88 -8.55
CA ALA A 28 10.65 -3.42 -8.64
C ALA A 28 11.21 -2.75 -7.37
N PHE A 29 10.80 -3.23 -6.20
CA PHE A 29 11.30 -2.73 -4.92
C PHE A 29 12.73 -3.18 -4.61
N MET A 30 13.11 -4.39 -5.03
CA MET A 30 14.48 -4.91 -4.98
C MET A 30 15.44 -3.98 -5.73
N GLY A 31 15.06 -3.44 -6.88
CA GLY A 31 15.87 -2.53 -7.70
C GLY A 31 16.20 -1.19 -7.02
N ILE A 32 15.56 -0.85 -5.89
CA ILE A 32 15.90 0.32 -5.08
C ILE A 32 17.19 0.07 -4.31
N GLY A 33 17.25 -1.01 -3.52
CA GLY A 33 18.40 -1.33 -2.65
C GLY A 33 19.50 -2.17 -3.30
N LEU A 34 19.30 -2.60 -4.54
CA LEU A 34 20.24 -3.46 -5.26
C LEU A 34 21.59 -2.77 -5.53
N VAL A 35 21.60 -1.45 -5.65
CA VAL A 35 22.78 -0.66 -6.02
C VAL A 35 23.65 -0.33 -4.80
N ASP A 36 23.06 -0.31 -3.59
CA ASP A 36 23.76 0.11 -2.37
C ASP A 36 25.10 -0.61 -2.15
N PRO A 37 25.17 -1.96 -2.18
CA PRO A 37 26.41 -2.66 -1.91
C PRO A 37 27.46 -2.56 -3.03
N ILE A 38 27.05 -2.17 -4.25
CA ILE A 38 27.96 -2.08 -5.39
C ILE A 38 28.44 -0.65 -5.68
N LEU A 39 27.96 0.37 -4.93
CA LEU A 39 28.40 1.77 -5.13
C LEU A 39 29.90 1.96 -5.07
N PRO A 40 30.64 1.43 -4.08
CA PRO A 40 32.09 1.56 -4.07
C PRO A 40 32.76 0.91 -5.29
N SER A 41 32.27 -0.26 -5.71
CA SER A 41 32.80 -0.94 -6.90
C SER A 41 32.53 -0.14 -8.20
N ILE A 42 31.37 0.53 -8.31
CA ILE A 42 31.09 1.43 -9.44
C ILE A 42 32.05 2.61 -9.43
N ALA A 43 32.26 3.24 -8.26
CA ALA A 43 33.17 4.37 -8.11
C ALA A 43 34.59 4.00 -8.56
N GLU A 44 35.10 2.85 -8.11
CA GLU A 44 36.44 2.37 -8.47
C GLU A 44 36.55 2.01 -9.98
N ASN A 45 35.59 1.26 -10.51
CA ASN A 45 35.66 0.78 -11.90
C ASN A 45 35.43 1.87 -12.96
N LEU A 46 34.73 2.95 -12.61
CA LEU A 46 34.44 4.05 -13.53
C LEU A 46 35.25 5.32 -13.19
N ASP A 47 36.26 5.21 -12.29
CA ASP A 47 37.13 6.32 -11.84
C ASP A 47 36.29 7.57 -11.47
N ALA A 48 35.30 7.36 -10.59
CA ALA A 48 34.30 8.36 -10.26
C ALA A 48 34.34 8.75 -8.79
N GLY A 49 34.18 10.04 -8.52
CA GLY A 49 34.02 10.53 -7.15
C GLY A 49 32.67 10.13 -6.51
N HIS A 50 32.59 10.17 -5.17
CA HIS A 50 31.40 9.79 -4.41
C HIS A 50 30.16 10.54 -4.92
N SER A 51 30.23 11.86 -5.08
CA SER A 51 29.09 12.66 -5.57
C SER A 51 28.60 12.26 -6.96
N GLN A 52 29.49 11.78 -7.83
CA GLN A 52 29.14 11.35 -9.18
C GLN A 52 28.37 10.02 -9.16
N VAL A 53 28.79 9.09 -8.31
CA VAL A 53 28.13 7.79 -8.17
C VAL A 53 26.78 7.95 -7.46
N GLU A 54 26.70 8.83 -6.49
CA GLU A 54 25.47 9.15 -5.76
C GLU A 54 24.39 9.77 -6.67
N LEU A 55 24.76 10.35 -7.83
CA LEU A 55 23.81 10.78 -8.84
C LEU A 55 22.94 9.64 -9.40
N LEU A 56 23.33 8.38 -9.22
CA LEU A 56 22.53 7.21 -9.56
C LEU A 56 21.20 7.19 -8.78
N PHE A 57 21.25 7.54 -7.48
CA PHE A 57 20.04 7.67 -6.66
C PHE A 57 19.30 8.97 -6.98
N THR A 58 20.03 10.07 -7.07
CA THR A 58 19.47 11.39 -7.38
C THR A 58 18.66 11.37 -8.67
N SER A 59 19.22 10.86 -9.76
CA SER A 59 18.51 10.78 -11.06
C SER A 59 17.29 9.88 -11.00
N TYR A 60 17.43 8.72 -10.36
CA TYR A 60 16.34 7.76 -10.19
C TYR A 60 15.17 8.37 -9.40
N PHE A 61 15.42 8.92 -8.21
CA PHE A 61 14.37 9.47 -7.37
C PHE A 61 13.81 10.79 -7.88
N ALA A 62 14.62 11.65 -8.50
CA ALA A 62 14.14 12.89 -9.11
C ALA A 62 13.14 12.60 -10.25
N VAL A 63 13.51 11.70 -11.17
CA VAL A 63 12.63 11.30 -12.27
C VAL A 63 11.41 10.57 -11.72
N MET A 64 11.58 9.65 -10.75
CA MET A 64 10.49 8.92 -10.12
C MET A 64 9.51 9.87 -9.44
N ALA A 65 9.98 10.87 -8.69
CA ALA A 65 9.13 11.86 -8.02
C ALA A 65 8.23 12.59 -9.02
N VAL A 66 8.81 13.15 -10.09
CA VAL A 66 8.06 13.86 -11.13
C VAL A 66 7.11 12.91 -11.86
N ALA A 67 7.57 11.71 -12.19
CA ALA A 67 6.78 10.72 -12.92
C ALA A 67 5.56 10.23 -12.11
N MET A 68 5.64 10.14 -10.79
CA MET A 68 4.50 9.79 -9.95
C MET A 68 3.35 10.78 -10.05
N LEU A 69 3.63 12.08 -10.24
CA LEU A 69 2.58 13.08 -10.47
C LEU A 69 1.76 12.83 -11.75
N ILE A 70 2.40 12.25 -12.76
CA ILE A 70 1.79 12.02 -14.08
C ILE A 70 1.26 10.60 -14.25
N THR A 71 1.65 9.65 -13.40
CA THR A 71 1.28 8.23 -13.54
C THR A 71 -0.23 8.03 -13.47
N GLY A 72 -0.94 8.67 -12.55
CA GLY A 72 -2.41 8.62 -12.47
C GLY A 72 -3.08 9.16 -13.74
N TRP A 73 -2.53 10.25 -14.30
CA TRP A 73 -2.97 10.81 -15.56
C TRP A 73 -2.76 9.84 -16.75
N VAL A 74 -1.63 9.16 -16.82
CA VAL A 74 -1.33 8.14 -17.84
C VAL A 74 -2.27 6.94 -17.68
N SER A 75 -2.36 6.38 -16.48
CA SER A 75 -3.18 5.20 -16.18
C SER A 75 -4.66 5.42 -16.47
N SER A 76 -5.19 6.61 -16.19
CA SER A 76 -6.59 6.96 -16.50
C SER A 76 -6.89 7.01 -18.02
N ARG A 77 -5.87 7.13 -18.88
CA ARG A 77 -6.02 7.20 -20.35
C ARG A 77 -5.79 5.88 -21.06
N ILE A 78 -4.69 5.20 -20.73
CA ILE A 78 -4.30 3.96 -21.42
C ILE A 78 -4.74 2.70 -20.69
N GLY A 79 -5.14 2.82 -19.39
CA GLY A 79 -5.55 1.71 -18.53
C GLY A 79 -4.41 1.13 -17.71
N ALA A 80 -4.74 0.49 -16.59
CA ALA A 80 -3.75 -0.02 -15.62
C ALA A 80 -2.78 -1.05 -16.22
N LYS A 81 -3.27 -2.08 -16.93
CA LYS A 81 -2.42 -3.11 -17.54
C LYS A 81 -1.38 -2.53 -18.49
N ARG A 82 -1.79 -1.60 -19.38
CA ARG A 82 -0.86 -0.98 -20.34
C ARG A 82 0.16 -0.10 -19.63
N THR A 83 -0.24 0.61 -18.58
CA THR A 83 0.67 1.43 -17.76
C THR A 83 1.71 0.55 -17.06
N LEU A 84 1.29 -0.56 -16.44
CA LEU A 84 2.19 -1.55 -15.83
C LEU A 84 3.20 -2.09 -16.84
N LEU A 85 2.72 -2.56 -17.99
CA LEU A 85 3.58 -3.12 -19.05
C LEU A 85 4.55 -2.07 -19.62
N SER A 86 4.09 -0.83 -19.81
CA SER A 86 4.98 0.27 -20.22
C SER A 86 6.06 0.53 -19.19
N GLY A 87 5.69 0.55 -17.89
CA GLY A 87 6.64 0.70 -16.80
C GLY A 87 7.68 -0.42 -16.79
N LEU A 88 7.25 -1.68 -16.85
CA LEU A 88 8.15 -2.83 -16.89
C LEU A 88 9.06 -2.84 -18.10
N ALA A 89 8.53 -2.52 -19.31
CA ALA A 89 9.34 -2.42 -20.52
C ALA A 89 10.46 -1.38 -20.37
N LEU A 90 10.13 -0.21 -19.80
CA LEU A 90 11.15 0.82 -19.52
C LEU A 90 12.19 0.31 -18.52
N VAL A 91 11.77 -0.37 -17.44
CA VAL A 91 12.72 -0.93 -16.46
C VAL A 91 13.64 -1.96 -17.13
N VAL A 92 13.10 -2.89 -17.92
CA VAL A 92 13.89 -3.90 -18.63
C VAL A 92 14.94 -3.25 -19.53
N VAL A 93 14.51 -2.28 -20.35
CA VAL A 93 15.41 -1.59 -21.29
C VAL A 93 16.48 -0.80 -20.53
N PHE A 94 16.08 0.04 -19.59
CA PHE A 94 17.04 0.92 -18.92
C PHE A 94 17.92 0.20 -17.89
N ALA A 95 17.46 -0.88 -17.25
CA ALA A 95 18.32 -1.72 -16.44
C ALA A 95 19.34 -2.47 -17.31
N GLY A 96 18.93 -3.02 -18.45
CA GLY A 96 19.84 -3.63 -19.41
C GLY A 96 20.90 -2.64 -19.92
N LEU A 97 20.49 -1.44 -20.31
CA LEU A 97 21.41 -0.36 -20.74
C LEU A 97 22.35 0.09 -19.60
N ALA A 98 21.87 0.14 -18.37
CA ALA A 98 22.72 0.45 -17.20
C ALA A 98 23.85 -0.56 -17.04
N GLY A 99 23.58 -1.85 -17.28
CA GLY A 99 24.62 -2.90 -17.28
C GLY A 99 25.66 -2.78 -18.39
N THR A 100 25.36 -2.06 -19.48
CA THR A 100 26.30 -1.83 -20.59
C THR A 100 27.04 -0.49 -20.51
N SER A 101 26.83 0.29 -19.45
CA SER A 101 27.44 1.63 -19.32
C SER A 101 28.96 1.57 -19.16
N ASP A 102 29.66 2.45 -19.85
CA ASP A 102 31.10 2.64 -19.74
C ASP A 102 31.48 3.96 -19.04
N THR A 103 30.48 4.80 -18.74
CA THR A 103 30.67 6.05 -18.00
C THR A 103 29.57 6.23 -16.96
N VAL A 104 29.90 6.96 -15.87
CA VAL A 104 28.92 7.33 -14.84
C VAL A 104 27.76 8.13 -15.42
N ALA A 105 28.02 9.02 -16.36
CA ALA A 105 26.98 9.85 -16.99
C ALA A 105 25.93 9.01 -17.73
N GLN A 106 26.35 7.96 -18.45
CA GLN A 106 25.43 7.01 -19.09
C GLN A 106 24.61 6.27 -18.05
N LEU A 107 25.29 5.75 -17.01
CA LEU A 107 24.65 5.01 -15.93
C LEU A 107 23.61 5.85 -15.19
N VAL A 108 23.93 7.11 -14.88
CA VAL A 108 23.01 8.10 -14.27
C VAL A 108 21.80 8.35 -15.17
N GLY A 109 22.00 8.54 -16.47
CA GLY A 109 20.92 8.74 -17.43
C GLY A 109 19.99 7.52 -17.51
N PHE A 110 20.55 6.31 -17.56
CA PHE A 110 19.76 5.08 -17.60
C PHE A 110 19.03 4.80 -16.29
N ARG A 111 19.62 5.15 -15.15
CA ARG A 111 18.94 5.09 -13.83
C ARG A 111 17.73 6.04 -13.79
N GLY A 112 17.81 7.23 -14.35
CA GLY A 112 16.67 8.13 -14.52
C GLY A 112 15.54 7.49 -15.33
N GLY A 113 15.87 6.89 -16.49
CA GLY A 113 14.90 6.15 -17.31
C GLY A 113 14.27 4.95 -16.59
N TRP A 114 15.06 4.25 -15.79
CA TRP A 114 14.57 3.17 -14.91
C TRP A 114 13.60 3.73 -13.86
N GLY A 115 13.90 4.86 -13.20
CA GLY A 115 13.01 5.54 -12.26
C GLY A 115 11.66 5.90 -12.86
N LEU A 116 11.63 6.35 -14.14
CA LEU A 116 10.39 6.57 -14.88
C LEU A 116 9.58 5.27 -15.01
N GLY A 117 10.21 4.18 -15.44
CA GLY A 117 9.56 2.88 -15.57
C GLY A 117 9.02 2.38 -14.24
N ASN A 118 9.81 2.50 -13.17
CA ASN A 118 9.43 2.04 -11.84
C ASN A 118 8.27 2.84 -11.24
N SER A 119 8.17 4.14 -11.52
CA SER A 119 7.03 4.96 -11.08
C SER A 119 5.72 4.54 -11.75
N LEU A 120 5.75 4.29 -13.07
CA LEU A 120 4.58 3.81 -13.81
C LEU A 120 4.11 2.44 -13.30
N PHE A 121 5.05 1.58 -12.97
CA PHE A 121 4.73 0.25 -12.45
C PHE A 121 4.20 0.31 -11.02
N THR A 122 4.97 0.86 -10.07
CA THR A 122 4.65 0.79 -8.63
C THR A 122 3.36 1.52 -8.28
N ALA A 123 3.09 2.68 -8.89
CA ALA A 123 1.86 3.43 -8.65
C ALA A 123 0.59 2.73 -9.19
N THR A 124 0.74 1.76 -10.12
CA THR A 124 -0.42 1.02 -10.68
C THR A 124 -0.49 -0.43 -10.20
N ALA A 125 0.58 -0.96 -9.58
CA ALA A 125 0.66 -2.37 -9.18
C ALA A 125 -0.37 -2.73 -8.12
N LEU A 126 -0.55 -1.87 -7.10
CA LEU A 126 -1.54 -2.12 -6.04
C LEU A 126 -2.96 -2.24 -6.60
N SER A 127 -3.36 -1.30 -7.48
CA SER A 127 -4.70 -1.34 -8.09
C SER A 127 -4.90 -2.59 -8.96
N ALA A 128 -3.86 -3.04 -9.66
CA ALA A 128 -3.93 -4.26 -10.46
C ALA A 128 -4.05 -5.52 -9.58
N ILE A 129 -3.35 -5.58 -8.44
CA ILE A 129 -3.48 -6.66 -7.47
C ILE A 129 -4.89 -6.66 -6.88
N VAL A 130 -5.39 -5.50 -6.41
CA VAL A 130 -6.74 -5.36 -5.84
C VAL A 130 -7.82 -5.77 -6.86
N GLY A 131 -7.68 -5.34 -8.12
CA GLY A 131 -8.64 -5.67 -9.17
C GLY A 131 -8.63 -7.13 -9.63
N ALA A 132 -7.61 -7.91 -9.29
CA ALA A 132 -7.45 -9.31 -9.68
C ALA A 132 -7.47 -10.30 -8.50
N ALA A 133 -7.38 -9.83 -7.25
CA ALA A 133 -7.31 -10.68 -6.06
C ALA A 133 -8.65 -11.35 -5.72
N SER A 134 -8.60 -12.58 -5.25
CA SER A 134 -9.78 -13.36 -4.84
C SER A 134 -10.18 -13.17 -3.36
N GLY A 135 -9.37 -12.48 -2.56
CA GLY A 135 -9.58 -12.30 -1.12
C GLY A 135 -9.98 -10.88 -0.70
N GLY A 136 -10.45 -10.04 -1.64
CA GLY A 136 -10.82 -8.66 -1.39
C GLY A 136 -9.63 -7.71 -1.22
N VAL A 137 -9.93 -6.43 -0.97
CA VAL A 137 -8.92 -5.33 -0.90
C VAL A 137 -7.90 -5.57 0.20
N ALA A 138 -8.32 -6.04 1.37
CA ALA A 138 -7.41 -6.25 2.50
C ALA A 138 -6.32 -7.29 2.20
N SER A 139 -6.69 -8.42 1.57
CA SER A 139 -5.75 -9.46 1.15
C SER A 139 -4.77 -8.95 0.09
N ALA A 140 -5.26 -8.14 -0.84
CA ALA A 140 -4.45 -7.52 -1.89
C ALA A 140 -3.39 -6.56 -1.32
N ILE A 141 -3.79 -5.71 -0.36
CA ILE A 141 -2.89 -4.78 0.33
C ILE A 141 -1.80 -5.55 1.09
N ILE A 142 -2.17 -6.58 1.86
CA ILE A 142 -1.20 -7.41 2.59
C ILE A 142 -0.17 -8.02 1.64
N LEU A 143 -0.62 -8.56 0.49
CA LEU A 143 0.28 -9.15 -0.51
C LEU A 143 1.23 -8.12 -1.12
N TYR A 144 0.72 -6.92 -1.43
CA TYR A 144 1.54 -5.83 -1.96
C TYR A 144 2.59 -5.34 -0.96
N GLU A 145 2.20 -5.15 0.32
CA GLU A 145 3.12 -4.77 1.39
C GLU A 145 4.17 -5.87 1.66
N ALA A 146 3.76 -7.15 1.60
CA ALA A 146 4.70 -8.26 1.69
C ALA A 146 5.70 -8.26 0.52
N ALA A 147 5.25 -7.96 -0.71
CA ALA A 147 6.12 -7.84 -1.86
C ALA A 147 7.10 -6.66 -1.73
N LEU A 148 6.65 -5.52 -1.21
CA LEU A 148 7.48 -4.36 -0.90
C LEU A 148 8.57 -4.71 0.13
N GLY A 149 8.16 -5.29 1.26
CA GLY A 149 9.11 -5.68 2.32
C GLY A 149 10.14 -6.71 1.84
N LEU A 150 9.69 -7.74 1.12
CA LEU A 150 10.57 -8.77 0.56
C LEU A 150 11.53 -8.18 -0.50
N GLY A 151 11.04 -7.27 -1.34
CA GLY A 151 11.87 -6.60 -2.35
C GLY A 151 12.97 -5.76 -1.71
N LEU A 152 12.61 -4.87 -0.78
CA LEU A 152 13.58 -4.02 -0.09
C LEU A 152 14.64 -4.82 0.69
N ALA A 153 14.24 -5.93 1.33
CA ALA A 153 15.18 -6.79 2.06
C ALA A 153 16.09 -7.59 1.12
N SER A 154 15.56 -8.15 0.02
CA SER A 154 16.33 -8.98 -0.91
C SER A 154 17.23 -8.18 -1.86
N GLY A 155 16.94 -6.90 -2.07
CA GLY A 155 17.69 -6.04 -2.99
C GLY A 155 19.18 -6.00 -2.69
N PRO A 156 19.59 -5.57 -1.52
CA PRO A 156 21.02 -5.50 -1.14
C PRO A 156 21.70 -6.86 -1.16
N LEU A 157 21.00 -7.93 -0.75
CA LEU A 157 21.55 -9.28 -0.78
C LEU A 157 21.90 -9.72 -2.20
N LEU A 158 20.94 -9.60 -3.13
CA LEU A 158 21.17 -9.93 -4.54
C LEU A 158 22.16 -8.97 -5.21
N GLY A 159 22.15 -7.70 -4.80
CA GLY A 159 23.13 -6.70 -5.21
C GLY A 159 24.55 -7.09 -4.80
N GLY A 160 24.72 -7.57 -3.59
CA GLY A 160 25.99 -8.09 -3.07
C GLY A 160 26.47 -9.34 -3.80
N GLU A 161 25.61 -10.37 -3.90
CA GLU A 161 25.97 -11.65 -4.53
C GLU A 161 26.27 -11.52 -6.04
N LEU A 162 25.42 -10.82 -6.77
CA LEU A 162 25.66 -10.56 -8.20
C LEU A 162 26.79 -9.56 -8.42
N GLY A 163 26.92 -8.57 -7.53
CA GLY A 163 27.94 -7.54 -7.59
C GLY A 163 29.36 -8.07 -7.40
N ALA A 164 29.51 -9.15 -6.63
CA ALA A 164 30.79 -9.84 -6.48
C ALA A 164 31.27 -10.54 -7.76
N ILE A 165 30.34 -10.92 -8.65
CA ILE A 165 30.70 -11.43 -9.98
C ILE A 165 31.15 -10.26 -10.87
N SER A 166 30.37 -9.21 -10.90
CA SER A 166 30.64 -7.96 -11.61
C SER A 166 29.66 -6.89 -11.14
N TRP A 167 30.11 -5.65 -10.99
CA TRP A 167 29.22 -4.54 -10.68
C TRP A 167 28.09 -4.34 -11.72
N ARG A 168 28.23 -4.90 -12.92
CA ARG A 168 27.22 -4.88 -14.00
C ARG A 168 26.16 -5.97 -13.83
N ALA A 169 26.48 -7.08 -13.18
CA ALA A 169 25.59 -8.24 -13.07
C ALA A 169 24.25 -7.95 -12.37
N PRO A 170 24.17 -7.14 -11.30
CA PRO A 170 22.90 -6.76 -10.69
C PRO A 170 21.93 -6.07 -11.66
N PHE A 171 22.41 -5.24 -12.55
CA PHE A 171 21.62 -4.56 -13.58
C PHE A 171 21.01 -5.53 -14.58
N PHE A 172 21.82 -6.46 -15.11
CA PHE A 172 21.35 -7.50 -16.03
C PHE A 172 20.40 -8.49 -15.32
N GLY A 173 20.70 -8.85 -14.09
CA GLY A 173 19.83 -9.69 -13.27
C GLY A 173 18.45 -9.08 -13.08
N THR A 174 18.39 -7.80 -12.76
CA THR A 174 17.12 -7.07 -12.66
C THR A 174 16.38 -7.01 -14.00
N ALA A 175 17.08 -6.69 -15.09
CA ALA A 175 16.49 -6.66 -16.42
C ALA A 175 15.87 -8.02 -16.79
N ALA A 176 16.57 -9.13 -16.51
CA ALA A 176 16.07 -10.48 -16.76
C ALA A 176 14.83 -10.82 -15.91
N LEU A 177 14.88 -10.56 -14.60
CA LEU A 177 13.74 -10.80 -13.72
C LEU A 177 12.53 -9.94 -14.07
N MET A 178 12.73 -8.66 -14.43
CA MET A 178 11.66 -7.78 -14.91
C MET A 178 11.09 -8.22 -16.25
N ALA A 179 11.91 -8.76 -17.16
CA ALA A 179 11.43 -9.34 -18.41
C ALA A 179 10.52 -10.55 -18.16
N VAL A 180 10.87 -11.41 -17.20
CA VAL A 180 9.99 -12.51 -16.74
C VAL A 180 8.68 -11.95 -16.18
N GLY A 181 8.74 -10.94 -15.32
CA GLY A 181 7.56 -10.25 -14.80
C GLY A 181 6.70 -9.63 -15.90
N PHE A 182 7.31 -8.99 -16.88
CA PHE A 182 6.64 -8.43 -18.07
C PHE A 182 5.87 -9.51 -18.84
N ILE A 183 6.52 -10.62 -19.19
CA ILE A 183 5.90 -11.74 -19.91
C ILE A 183 4.75 -12.32 -19.08
N ALA A 184 4.96 -12.56 -17.79
CA ALA A 184 3.95 -13.10 -16.90
C ALA A 184 2.71 -12.19 -16.82
N ILE A 185 2.88 -10.88 -16.66
CA ILE A 185 1.78 -9.92 -16.61
C ILE A 185 1.10 -9.79 -17.98
N PHE A 186 1.86 -9.76 -19.07
CA PHE A 186 1.32 -9.70 -20.42
C PHE A 186 0.35 -10.87 -20.70
N VAL A 187 0.74 -12.08 -20.31
CA VAL A 187 -0.02 -13.32 -20.56
C VAL A 187 -1.16 -13.50 -19.56
N LEU A 188 -0.91 -13.27 -18.26
CA LEU A 188 -1.82 -13.68 -17.19
C LEU A 188 -2.80 -12.57 -16.76
N LEU A 189 -2.41 -11.30 -16.85
CA LEU A 189 -3.28 -10.21 -16.42
C LEU A 189 -4.26 -9.85 -17.53
N LYS A 190 -5.55 -9.87 -17.23
CA LYS A 190 -6.60 -9.43 -18.16
C LYS A 190 -6.69 -7.91 -18.18
N ASP A 191 -7.16 -7.36 -19.30
CA ASP A 191 -7.43 -5.92 -19.38
C ASP A 191 -8.55 -5.54 -18.41
N THR A 192 -8.29 -4.51 -17.59
CA THR A 192 -9.28 -3.92 -16.71
C THR A 192 -9.98 -2.74 -17.39
N PRO A 193 -11.26 -2.49 -17.13
CA PRO A 193 -11.96 -1.32 -17.65
C PRO A 193 -11.23 -0.03 -17.26
N LYS A 194 -11.19 0.93 -18.19
CA LYS A 194 -10.60 2.24 -17.91
C LYS A 194 -11.44 2.98 -16.88
N PRO A 195 -10.82 3.74 -15.96
CA PRO A 195 -11.54 4.58 -15.01
C PRO A 195 -12.50 5.55 -15.73
N LYS A 196 -13.71 5.72 -15.19
CA LYS A 196 -14.71 6.65 -15.75
C LYS A 196 -14.29 8.12 -15.61
N ARG A 197 -13.58 8.45 -14.51
CA ARG A 197 -13.06 9.79 -14.25
C ARG A 197 -11.60 9.90 -14.72
N ARG A 198 -11.28 10.99 -15.44
CA ARG A 198 -9.91 11.29 -15.89
C ARG A 198 -9.23 12.17 -14.86
N THR A 199 -8.11 11.73 -14.34
CA THR A 199 -7.29 12.50 -13.40
C THR A 199 -6.65 13.69 -14.10
N SER A 200 -6.62 14.86 -13.44
CA SER A 200 -5.94 16.07 -13.90
C SER A 200 -4.52 16.16 -13.32
N LEU A 201 -3.57 16.67 -14.11
CA LEU A 201 -2.18 16.90 -13.67
C LEU A 201 -2.06 17.93 -12.53
N ALA A 202 -3.06 18.79 -12.35
CA ALA A 202 -3.04 19.80 -11.31
C ALA A 202 -3.55 19.30 -9.95
N GLU A 203 -4.24 18.17 -9.91
CA GLU A 203 -4.86 17.65 -8.67
C GLU A 203 -3.83 17.38 -7.55
N PRO A 204 -2.68 16.71 -7.78
CA PRO A 204 -1.69 16.50 -6.74
C PRO A 204 -1.15 17.79 -6.13
N PHE A 205 -0.94 18.83 -6.95
CA PHE A 205 -0.48 20.15 -6.45
C PHE A 205 -1.55 20.86 -5.63
N LYS A 206 -2.83 20.73 -6.01
CA LYS A 206 -3.94 21.27 -5.22
C LYS A 206 -4.08 20.54 -3.88
N ALA A 207 -3.86 19.22 -3.88
CA ALA A 207 -3.90 18.39 -2.68
C ALA A 207 -2.89 18.86 -1.61
N LEU A 208 -1.69 19.33 -1.99
CA LEU A 208 -0.69 19.87 -1.07
C LEU A 208 -1.13 21.16 -0.33
N ARG A 209 -2.24 21.79 -0.75
CA ARG A 209 -2.83 22.91 0.00
C ARG A 209 -3.59 22.43 1.24
N HIS A 210 -3.97 21.15 1.29
CA HIS A 210 -4.60 20.57 2.48
C HIS A 210 -3.59 20.50 3.63
N GLY A 211 -3.95 21.10 4.77
CA GLY A 211 -3.02 21.29 5.90
C GLY A 211 -2.44 20.00 6.45
N GLY A 212 -3.27 18.97 6.63
CA GLY A 212 -2.84 17.67 7.13
C GLY A 212 -1.89 16.95 6.17
N LEU A 213 -2.24 16.91 4.88
CA LEU A 213 -1.39 16.31 3.84
C LEU A 213 -0.03 17.01 3.76
N ARG A 214 -0.03 18.34 3.79
CA ARG A 214 1.20 19.15 3.78
C ARG A 214 2.08 18.86 4.98
N THR A 215 1.50 18.73 6.19
CA THR A 215 2.23 18.35 7.40
C THR A 215 2.97 17.02 7.23
N ILE A 216 2.26 15.99 6.80
CA ILE A 216 2.84 14.64 6.60
C ILE A 216 3.87 14.65 5.47
N ALA A 217 3.59 15.33 4.35
CA ALA A 217 4.52 15.44 3.22
C ALA A 217 5.82 16.17 3.57
N LEU A 218 5.74 17.29 4.30
CA LEU A 218 6.94 18.01 4.75
C LEU A 218 7.75 17.22 5.78
N THR A 219 7.09 16.55 6.71
CA THR A 219 7.77 15.63 7.64
C THR A 219 8.51 14.54 6.87
N ALA A 220 7.86 13.95 5.85
CA ALA A 220 8.47 12.94 5.00
C ALA A 220 9.64 13.48 4.16
N LEU A 221 9.56 14.72 3.65
CA LEU A 221 10.64 15.37 2.89
C LEU A 221 11.96 15.35 3.67
N PHE A 222 11.93 15.90 4.89
CA PHE A 222 13.13 16.02 5.74
C PHE A 222 13.57 14.65 6.29
N TYR A 223 12.64 13.79 6.65
CA TYR A 223 12.95 12.43 7.08
C TYR A 223 13.64 11.62 5.97
N ASN A 224 13.12 11.67 4.75
CA ASN A 224 13.68 10.93 3.63
C ASN A 224 15.07 11.43 3.23
N PHE A 225 15.40 12.68 3.51
CA PHE A 225 16.77 13.16 3.35
C PHE A 225 17.74 12.32 4.19
N GLY A 226 17.47 12.14 5.49
CA GLY A 226 18.31 11.29 6.35
C GLY A 226 18.29 9.81 5.96
N PHE A 227 17.11 9.29 5.58
CA PHE A 227 16.94 7.93 5.11
C PHE A 227 17.85 7.62 3.92
N PHE A 228 17.82 8.46 2.88
CA PHE A 228 18.63 8.23 1.69
C PHE A 228 20.10 8.63 1.87
N THR A 229 20.44 9.53 2.81
CA THR A 229 21.83 9.73 3.21
C THR A 229 22.41 8.46 3.83
N LEU A 230 21.67 7.80 4.75
CA LEU A 230 22.11 6.55 5.35
C LEU A 230 22.28 5.47 4.27
N LEU A 231 21.28 5.28 3.42
CA LEU A 231 21.24 4.19 2.44
C LEU A 231 22.36 4.32 1.40
N ALA A 232 22.51 5.51 0.81
CA ALA A 232 23.40 5.73 -0.29
C ALA A 232 24.85 6.00 0.16
N PHE A 233 25.05 6.72 1.26
CA PHE A 233 26.40 7.13 1.68
C PHE A 233 27.09 6.15 2.64
N ALA A 234 26.35 5.43 3.52
CA ALA A 234 26.96 4.51 4.48
C ALA A 234 27.86 3.42 3.87
N PRO A 235 27.64 2.91 2.64
CA PRO A 235 28.55 1.94 2.02
C PRO A 235 30.02 2.39 1.94
N PHE A 236 30.28 3.68 1.79
CA PHE A 236 31.64 4.22 1.65
C PHE A 236 32.45 4.14 2.96
N PRO A 237 32.03 4.75 4.08
CA PRO A 237 32.79 4.69 5.32
C PRO A 237 32.76 3.31 6.00
N LEU A 238 31.82 2.42 5.63
CA LEU A 238 31.85 1.03 6.08
C LEU A 238 33.07 0.28 5.58
N ALA A 239 33.61 0.62 4.39
CA ALA A 239 34.80 0.04 3.80
C ALA A 239 34.79 -1.50 3.81
N LEU A 240 33.62 -2.10 3.58
CA LEU A 240 33.38 -3.54 3.49
C LEU A 240 33.42 -4.03 2.05
N GLY A 241 33.68 -5.30 1.86
CA GLY A 241 33.51 -5.95 0.56
C GLY A 241 32.03 -6.00 0.14
N VAL A 242 31.80 -6.21 -1.17
CA VAL A 242 30.45 -6.17 -1.75
C VAL A 242 29.50 -7.18 -1.11
N HIS A 243 29.97 -8.39 -0.80
CA HIS A 243 29.18 -9.42 -0.10
C HIS A 243 28.79 -8.96 1.31
N GLU A 244 29.76 -8.44 2.06
CA GLU A 244 29.54 -8.03 3.44
C GLU A 244 28.57 -6.84 3.51
N LEU A 245 28.71 -5.87 2.59
CA LEU A 245 27.73 -4.79 2.43
C LEU A 245 26.33 -5.35 2.11
N GLY A 246 26.23 -6.34 1.22
CA GLY A 246 24.99 -7.02 0.92
C GLY A 246 24.32 -7.61 2.16
N TYR A 247 25.08 -8.27 3.05
CA TYR A 247 24.54 -8.84 4.29
C TYR A 247 24.14 -7.77 5.31
N VAL A 248 24.91 -6.70 5.46
CA VAL A 248 24.57 -5.58 6.36
C VAL A 248 23.27 -4.92 5.93
N PHE A 249 23.13 -4.62 4.63
CA PHE A 249 21.91 -3.98 4.13
C PHE A 249 20.72 -4.94 4.03
N PHE A 250 20.96 -6.24 3.85
CA PHE A 250 19.92 -7.25 4.04
C PHE A 250 19.40 -7.25 5.49
N GLY A 251 20.31 -7.23 6.46
CA GLY A 251 19.96 -7.10 7.88
C GLY A 251 19.17 -5.81 8.17
N TRP A 252 19.58 -4.69 7.58
CA TRP A 252 18.85 -3.42 7.62
C TRP A 252 17.43 -3.57 7.09
N GLY A 253 17.26 -4.17 5.91
CA GLY A 253 15.95 -4.42 5.30
C GLY A 253 15.07 -5.36 6.13
N ALA A 254 15.65 -6.40 6.72
CA ALA A 254 14.95 -7.31 7.63
C ALA A 254 14.46 -6.58 8.89
N MET A 255 15.30 -5.73 9.51
CA MET A 255 14.91 -4.90 10.65
C MET A 255 13.79 -3.92 10.28
N LEU A 256 13.89 -3.30 9.09
CA LEU A 256 12.83 -2.44 8.56
C LEU A 256 11.50 -3.21 8.46
N ALA A 257 11.50 -4.39 7.84
CA ALA A 257 10.30 -5.21 7.65
C ALA A 257 9.68 -5.65 9.00
N VAL A 258 10.50 -6.14 9.92
CA VAL A 258 10.04 -6.60 11.25
C VAL A 258 9.41 -5.44 12.03
N PHE A 259 10.08 -4.30 12.08
CA PHE A 259 9.59 -3.16 12.84
C PHE A 259 8.37 -2.50 12.18
N SER A 260 8.33 -2.47 10.86
CA SER A 260 7.17 -1.99 10.07
C SER A 260 5.92 -2.82 10.36
N VAL A 261 6.02 -4.14 10.27
CA VAL A 261 4.86 -5.03 10.33
C VAL A 261 4.43 -5.32 11.78
N PHE A 262 5.37 -5.58 12.68
CA PHE A 262 5.05 -6.09 14.01
C PHE A 262 5.13 -5.05 15.10
N VAL A 263 6.06 -4.10 15.03
CA VAL A 263 6.32 -3.15 16.12
C VAL A 263 5.54 -1.84 15.94
N ALA A 264 5.53 -1.27 14.73
CA ALA A 264 4.90 0.02 14.46
C ALA A 264 3.41 0.06 14.84
N PRO A 265 2.55 -0.91 14.45
CA PRO A 265 1.14 -0.87 14.81
C PRO A 265 0.91 -0.96 16.32
N ARG A 266 1.67 -1.83 17.02
CA ARG A 266 1.56 -2.00 18.47
C ARG A 266 1.99 -0.76 19.24
N LEU A 267 3.10 -0.14 18.81
CA LEU A 267 3.64 1.02 19.48
C LEU A 267 2.75 2.25 19.24
N ARG A 268 2.26 2.43 18.01
CA ARG A 268 1.31 3.49 17.67
C ARG A 268 0.01 3.40 18.49
N ALA A 269 -0.53 2.20 18.65
CA ALA A 269 -1.73 1.99 19.44
C ALA A 269 -1.57 2.39 20.94
N ARG A 270 -0.33 2.35 21.46
CA ARG A 270 -0.03 2.72 22.86
C ARG A 270 0.32 4.18 23.03
N THR A 271 1.00 4.79 22.08
CA THR A 271 1.60 6.13 22.24
C THR A 271 0.89 7.20 21.39
N GLY A 272 0.14 6.79 20.38
CA GLY A 272 -0.43 7.67 19.36
C GLY A 272 0.57 8.04 18.26
N THR A 273 0.04 8.61 17.17
CA THR A 273 0.80 8.89 15.94
C THR A 273 1.88 9.96 16.14
N VAL A 274 1.52 11.12 16.72
CA VAL A 274 2.46 12.27 16.84
C VAL A 274 3.61 12.00 17.80
N PRO A 275 3.39 11.48 19.05
CA PRO A 275 4.48 11.19 19.96
C PRO A 275 5.42 10.10 19.42
N LEU A 276 4.88 9.06 18.78
CA LEU A 276 5.69 8.00 18.18
C LEU A 276 6.58 8.54 17.06
N LEU A 277 6.01 9.31 16.12
CA LEU A 277 6.79 9.90 15.04
C LEU A 277 7.87 10.84 15.58
N ALA A 278 7.52 11.76 16.49
CA ALA A 278 8.48 12.71 17.03
C ALA A 278 9.63 12.01 17.77
N GLY A 279 9.32 11.04 18.62
CA GLY A 279 10.32 10.25 19.34
C GLY A 279 11.22 9.45 18.41
N THR A 280 10.65 8.76 17.42
CA THR A 280 11.43 7.95 16.46
C THR A 280 12.28 8.82 15.55
N LEU A 281 11.79 9.99 15.09
CA LEU A 281 12.55 10.94 14.26
C LEU A 281 13.74 11.53 15.03
N LEU A 282 13.55 11.93 16.30
CA LEU A 282 14.64 12.40 17.13
C LEU A 282 15.67 11.31 17.44
N THR A 283 15.23 10.08 17.68
CA THR A 283 16.13 8.92 17.86
C THR A 283 16.91 8.64 16.59
N PHE A 284 16.27 8.76 15.41
CA PHE A 284 16.94 8.58 14.13
C PHE A 284 17.95 9.72 13.85
N ALA A 285 17.62 10.96 14.19
CA ALA A 285 18.55 12.08 14.12
C ALA A 285 19.78 11.86 15.04
N ALA A 286 19.55 11.40 16.28
CA ALA A 286 20.63 11.05 17.20
C ALA A 286 21.50 9.90 16.66
N LEU A 287 20.88 8.88 16.07
CA LEU A 287 21.60 7.76 15.45
C LEU A 287 22.52 8.25 14.31
N LEU A 288 22.04 9.13 13.45
CA LEU A 288 22.86 9.72 12.38
C LEU A 288 24.02 10.55 12.95
N ALA A 289 23.79 11.32 14.03
CA ALA A 289 24.86 12.04 14.71
C ALA A 289 25.92 11.06 15.31
N VAL A 290 25.48 9.94 15.89
CA VAL A 290 26.38 8.87 16.38
C VAL A 290 27.16 8.25 15.24
N MET A 291 26.57 8.06 14.05
CA MET A 291 27.31 7.59 12.87
C MET A 291 28.41 8.57 12.48
N GLY A 292 28.13 9.89 12.53
CA GLY A 292 29.15 10.91 12.28
C GLY A 292 30.33 10.84 13.27
N VAL A 293 30.05 10.67 14.57
CA VAL A 293 31.13 10.50 15.58
C VAL A 293 31.91 9.19 15.36
N GLY A 294 31.22 8.15 14.87
CA GLY A 294 31.75 6.80 14.76
C GLY A 294 32.25 6.39 13.38
N VAL A 295 32.47 7.33 12.45
CA VAL A 295 32.92 7.03 11.07
C VAL A 295 34.15 6.12 11.02
N GLY A 296 35.08 6.24 11.95
CA GLY A 296 36.27 5.35 12.06
C GLY A 296 36.00 3.99 12.70
N SER A 297 34.75 3.69 13.13
CA SER A 297 34.42 2.44 13.83
C SER A 297 33.43 1.61 13.02
N GLN A 298 33.95 0.64 12.27
CA GLN A 298 33.15 -0.24 11.40
C GLN A 298 32.02 -0.95 12.16
N GLY A 299 32.30 -1.50 13.35
CA GLY A 299 31.29 -2.18 14.17
C GLY A 299 30.17 -1.27 14.64
N LEU A 300 30.48 0.01 14.97
CA LEU A 300 29.48 1.00 15.34
C LEU A 300 28.60 1.35 14.13
N LEU A 301 29.20 1.56 12.96
CA LEU A 301 28.45 1.86 11.72
C LEU A 301 27.54 0.71 11.32
N ILE A 302 27.99 -0.56 11.40
CA ILE A 302 27.16 -1.74 11.14
C ILE A 302 25.94 -1.74 12.08
N ALA A 303 26.19 -1.60 13.39
CA ALA A 303 25.10 -1.58 14.38
C ALA A 303 24.11 -0.42 14.12
N ALA A 304 24.63 0.76 13.78
CA ALA A 304 23.82 1.92 13.47
C ALA A 304 22.98 1.74 12.20
N VAL A 305 23.52 1.12 11.15
CA VAL A 305 22.75 0.80 9.93
C VAL A 305 21.60 -0.14 10.27
N LEU A 306 21.83 -1.21 11.03
CA LEU A 306 20.79 -2.15 11.43
C LEU A 306 19.70 -1.49 12.27
N ILE A 307 20.07 -0.68 13.27
CA ILE A 307 19.13 0.10 14.10
C ILE A 307 18.37 1.12 13.23
N GLY A 308 19.06 1.75 12.27
CA GLY A 308 18.46 2.64 11.29
C GLY A 308 17.31 1.99 10.53
N GLY A 309 17.48 0.72 10.13
CA GLY A 309 16.41 -0.06 9.49
C GLY A 309 15.17 -0.16 10.37
N ALA A 310 15.33 -0.45 11.66
CA ALA A 310 14.21 -0.51 12.61
C ALA A 310 13.46 0.83 12.73
N LEU A 311 14.21 1.93 12.91
CA LEU A 311 13.63 3.27 13.05
C LEU A 311 12.92 3.73 11.77
N ILE A 312 13.53 3.44 10.61
CA ILE A 312 12.96 3.73 9.30
C ILE A 312 11.66 2.95 9.08
N GLY A 313 11.61 1.67 9.48
CA GLY A 313 10.40 0.86 9.43
C GLY A 313 9.26 1.46 10.24
N LEU A 314 9.53 1.94 11.46
CA LEU A 314 8.54 2.63 12.30
C LEU A 314 8.00 3.90 11.62
N VAL A 315 8.89 4.78 11.15
CA VAL A 315 8.51 6.06 10.56
C VAL A 315 7.72 5.85 9.27
N ASN A 316 8.17 4.98 8.36
CA ASN A 316 7.51 4.74 7.09
C ASN A 316 6.08 4.24 7.27
N THR A 317 5.86 3.26 8.15
CA THR A 317 4.53 2.70 8.41
C THR A 317 3.61 3.77 8.96
N VAL A 318 4.05 4.48 10.02
CA VAL A 318 3.18 5.45 10.70
C VAL A 318 2.88 6.67 9.81
N LEU A 319 3.86 7.14 9.01
CA LEU A 319 3.62 8.23 8.04
C LEU A 319 2.65 7.81 6.94
N THR A 320 2.76 6.59 6.40
CA THR A 320 1.87 6.08 5.36
C THR A 320 0.45 5.91 5.89
N GLU A 321 0.28 5.38 7.10
CA GLU A 321 -1.04 5.28 7.74
C GLU A 321 -1.66 6.66 8.00
N ALA A 322 -0.86 7.60 8.51
CA ALA A 322 -1.32 8.97 8.75
C ALA A 322 -1.73 9.67 7.44
N LEU A 323 -0.96 9.46 6.36
CA LEU A 323 -1.29 9.97 5.02
C LEU A 323 -2.70 9.57 4.58
N MET A 324 -3.04 8.28 4.71
CA MET A 324 -4.31 7.73 4.25
C MET A 324 -5.53 8.24 5.02
N ARG A 325 -5.32 8.82 6.20
CA ARG A 325 -6.39 9.24 7.12
C ARG A 325 -6.51 10.76 7.26
N VAL A 326 -5.41 11.49 7.04
CA VAL A 326 -5.34 12.93 7.34
C VAL A 326 -6.10 13.80 6.34
N ALA A 327 -6.45 13.26 5.18
CA ALA A 327 -7.13 13.97 4.09
C ALA A 327 -8.24 13.09 3.47
N PRO A 328 -9.32 12.78 4.23
CA PRO A 328 -10.39 11.88 3.76
C PRO A 328 -11.14 12.41 2.53
N ASP A 329 -11.14 13.75 2.35
CA ASP A 329 -11.83 14.42 1.23
C ASP A 329 -11.01 14.44 -0.07
N ILE A 330 -9.77 13.95 -0.04
CA ILE A 330 -8.89 13.91 -1.20
C ILE A 330 -8.79 12.47 -1.71
N ASP A 331 -8.97 12.29 -3.02
CA ASP A 331 -8.80 10.99 -3.67
C ASP A 331 -7.44 10.40 -3.30
N ARG A 332 -7.42 9.17 -2.77
CA ARG A 332 -6.19 8.51 -2.27
C ARG A 332 -5.04 8.48 -3.27
N PRO A 333 -5.25 8.20 -4.59
CA PRO A 333 -4.17 8.25 -5.57
C PRO A 333 -3.57 9.65 -5.72
N VAL A 334 -4.41 10.70 -5.62
CA VAL A 334 -3.97 12.10 -5.70
C VAL A 334 -3.13 12.45 -4.46
N ALA A 335 -3.59 12.07 -3.25
CA ALA A 335 -2.87 12.27 -2.00
C ALA A 335 -1.53 11.51 -2.01
N SER A 336 -1.54 10.25 -2.45
CA SER A 336 -0.34 9.40 -2.57
C SER A 336 0.66 9.97 -3.58
N ALA A 337 0.21 10.43 -4.75
CA ALA A 337 1.08 11.04 -5.76
C ALA A 337 1.74 12.33 -5.24
N ALA A 338 0.95 13.20 -4.59
CA ALA A 338 1.43 14.45 -3.99
C ALA A 338 2.45 14.18 -2.87
N TYR A 339 2.16 13.23 -1.99
CA TYR A 339 3.06 12.79 -0.93
C TYR A 339 4.36 12.21 -1.48
N SER A 340 4.27 11.29 -2.45
CA SER A 340 5.43 10.62 -3.04
C SER A 340 6.34 11.61 -3.79
N PHE A 341 5.76 12.59 -4.49
CA PHE A 341 6.53 13.66 -5.12
C PHE A 341 7.39 14.41 -4.09
N VAL A 342 6.79 14.86 -2.99
CA VAL A 342 7.50 15.60 -1.95
C VAL A 342 8.53 14.72 -1.23
N ARG A 343 8.13 13.50 -0.87
CA ARG A 343 8.96 12.50 -0.18
C ARG A 343 10.21 12.16 -0.99
N PHE A 344 10.06 11.75 -2.25
CA PHE A 344 11.19 11.39 -3.11
C PHE A 344 11.99 12.59 -3.57
N GLY A 345 11.41 13.80 -3.58
CA GLY A 345 12.14 15.04 -3.79
C GLY A 345 13.25 15.26 -2.76
N GLY A 346 12.99 14.99 -1.47
CA GLY A 346 14.01 14.97 -0.42
C GLY A 346 15.09 13.90 -0.65
N GLY A 347 14.64 12.69 -1.03
CA GLY A 347 15.53 11.58 -1.36
C GLY A 347 16.39 11.81 -2.61
N ALA A 348 15.95 12.64 -3.54
CA ALA A 348 16.72 12.96 -4.73
C ALA A 348 17.93 13.87 -4.44
N ILE A 349 17.80 14.77 -3.46
CA ILE A 349 18.88 15.72 -3.12
C ILE A 349 19.93 15.10 -2.20
N ALA A 350 19.48 14.27 -1.25
CA ALA A 350 20.29 13.77 -0.14
C ALA A 350 21.56 13.03 -0.57
N PRO A 351 21.51 12.02 -1.49
CA PRO A 351 22.69 11.27 -1.88
C PRO A 351 23.77 12.15 -2.50
N TRP A 352 23.40 12.93 -3.51
CA TRP A 352 24.35 13.84 -4.17
C TRP A 352 25.00 14.82 -3.18
N LEU A 353 24.21 15.42 -2.27
CA LEU A 353 24.73 16.35 -1.29
C LEU A 353 25.68 15.65 -0.30
N ALA A 354 25.35 14.41 0.11
CA ALA A 354 26.20 13.62 0.97
C ALA A 354 27.58 13.35 0.33
N GLY A 355 27.57 12.93 -0.96
CA GLY A 355 28.80 12.76 -1.72
C GLY A 355 29.61 14.05 -1.85
N LYS A 356 28.96 15.20 -2.11
CA LYS A 356 29.65 16.50 -2.17
C LYS A 356 30.25 16.93 -0.84
N LEU A 357 29.57 16.72 0.26
CA LEU A 357 30.08 17.06 1.60
C LEU A 357 31.29 16.19 1.97
N SER A 358 31.29 14.90 1.63
CA SER A 358 32.41 14.00 1.91
C SER A 358 33.67 14.34 1.08
N GLU A 359 33.51 14.77 -0.18
CA GLU A 359 34.62 15.17 -1.05
C GLU A 359 35.41 16.38 -0.53
N HIS A 360 34.82 17.21 0.35
CA HIS A 360 35.45 18.40 0.93
C HIS A 360 36.18 18.15 2.25
N GLY A 361 36.39 16.90 2.63
CA GLY A 361 37.38 16.51 3.62
C GLY A 361 36.90 15.88 4.91
N ASP A 362 35.60 15.67 5.12
CA ASP A 362 35.09 15.01 6.34
C ASP A 362 33.94 14.06 6.01
N GLU A 363 34.20 12.75 6.11
CA GLU A 363 33.20 11.69 5.95
C GLU A 363 32.10 11.71 7.04
N ALA A 364 32.32 12.42 8.14
CA ALA A 364 31.33 12.57 9.20
C ALA A 364 30.28 13.64 8.85
N LEU A 365 30.64 14.65 8.03
CA LEU A 365 29.79 15.80 7.72
C LEU A 365 28.44 15.42 7.09
N PRO A 366 28.34 14.48 6.15
CA PRO A 366 27.06 14.01 5.60
C PRO A 366 26.10 13.53 6.69
N PHE A 367 26.58 12.78 7.66
CA PHE A 367 25.77 12.26 8.76
C PHE A 367 25.29 13.36 9.70
N TYR A 368 26.14 14.37 10.03
CA TYR A 368 25.72 15.50 10.86
C TYR A 368 24.68 16.36 10.17
N VAL A 369 24.85 16.64 8.87
CA VAL A 369 23.86 17.38 8.10
C VAL A 369 22.54 16.62 8.04
N ALA A 370 22.57 15.32 7.79
CA ALA A 370 21.39 14.46 7.81
C ALA A 370 20.71 14.44 9.18
N ALA A 371 21.48 14.37 10.27
CA ALA A 371 20.95 14.43 11.63
C ALA A 371 20.16 15.72 11.89
N VAL A 372 20.72 16.87 11.50
CA VAL A 372 20.05 18.17 11.63
C VAL A 372 18.78 18.21 10.78
N VAL A 373 18.84 17.79 9.52
CA VAL A 373 17.68 17.79 8.61
C VAL A 373 16.56 16.88 9.13
N VAL A 374 16.91 15.69 9.64
CA VAL A 374 15.93 14.79 10.26
C VAL A 374 15.33 15.40 11.53
N ALA A 375 16.14 16.02 12.38
CA ALA A 375 15.62 16.74 13.56
C ALA A 375 14.63 17.84 13.18
N VAL A 376 14.90 18.58 12.09
CA VAL A 376 13.99 19.61 11.54
C VAL A 376 12.65 19.00 11.10
N SER A 377 12.59 17.72 10.71
CA SER A 377 11.34 17.05 10.31
C SER A 377 10.26 17.05 11.41
N VAL A 378 10.68 17.20 12.68
CA VAL A 378 9.77 17.28 13.82
C VAL A 378 9.00 18.62 13.86
N LEU A 379 9.54 19.68 13.30
CA LEU A 379 8.90 21.00 13.30
C LEU A 379 7.57 21.03 12.54
N PRO A 380 7.48 20.60 11.25
CA PRO A 380 6.20 20.53 10.57
C PRO A 380 5.23 19.57 11.26
N LEU A 381 5.71 18.45 11.80
CA LEU A 381 4.87 17.50 12.54
C LEU A 381 4.23 18.15 13.78
N LEU A 382 5.01 18.87 14.59
CA LEU A 382 4.51 19.54 15.78
C LEU A 382 3.62 20.74 15.44
N ALA A 383 3.94 21.50 14.39
CA ALA A 383 3.11 22.60 13.91
C ALA A 383 1.73 22.12 13.44
N GLY A 384 1.67 20.98 12.76
CA GLY A 384 0.43 20.35 12.28
C GLY A 384 -0.17 19.32 13.24
N ARG A 385 0.31 19.22 14.48
CA ARG A 385 -0.08 18.17 15.43
C ARG A 385 -1.59 18.04 15.67
N ALA A 386 -2.33 19.17 15.63
CA ALA A 386 -3.77 19.15 15.81
C ALA A 386 -4.47 18.38 14.68
N LEU A 387 -4.02 18.58 13.42
CA LEU A 387 -4.58 17.92 12.25
C LEU A 387 -4.30 16.41 12.24
N VAL A 388 -3.13 16.00 12.74
CA VAL A 388 -2.75 14.58 12.82
C VAL A 388 -3.40 13.87 14.01
N ARG A 389 -3.60 14.57 15.15
CA ARG A 389 -4.27 13.99 16.34
C ARG A 389 -5.74 13.69 16.12
N HIS A 390 -6.44 14.40 15.24
CA HIS A 390 -7.81 14.04 14.87
C HIS A 390 -7.90 12.62 14.34
N VAL A 391 -6.90 12.17 13.60
CA VAL A 391 -6.80 10.78 13.11
C VAL A 391 -6.79 9.74 14.24
N ASP A 392 -6.04 10.01 15.31
CA ASP A 392 -5.99 9.11 16.49
C ASP A 392 -7.30 9.18 17.30
N ALA A 393 -7.93 10.36 17.39
CA ALA A 393 -9.19 10.55 18.11
C ALA A 393 -10.37 9.85 17.41
N ASP A 394 -10.44 9.95 16.08
CA ASP A 394 -11.46 9.29 15.26
C ASP A 394 -11.32 7.77 15.34
N GLU A 395 -10.08 7.25 15.38
CA GLU A 395 -9.81 5.83 15.56
C GLU A 395 -10.21 5.35 16.99
N ALA A 396 -9.88 6.14 18.00
CA ALA A 396 -10.30 5.84 19.37
C ALA A 396 -11.83 5.89 19.51
N ALA A 397 -12.49 6.85 18.85
CA ALA A 397 -13.95 6.94 18.82
C ALA A 397 -14.57 5.76 18.06
N ALA A 398 -13.97 5.35 16.92
CA ALA A 398 -14.40 4.18 16.16
C ALA A 398 -14.18 2.86 16.93
N ALA A 399 -13.08 2.77 17.69
CA ALA A 399 -12.78 1.61 18.53
C ALA A 399 -13.68 1.53 19.78
N HIS A 400 -14.19 2.68 20.27
CA HIS A 400 -15.13 2.78 21.39
C HIS A 400 -16.58 2.94 20.92
N ALA A 401 -16.84 3.11 19.62
CA ALA A 401 -18.18 2.93 19.09
C ALA A 401 -18.63 1.52 19.52
N PRO A 402 -19.82 1.37 20.10
CA PRO A 402 -20.31 0.05 20.44
C PRO A 402 -20.16 -0.81 19.20
N ALA A 403 -19.41 -1.91 19.34
CA ALA A 403 -19.24 -2.86 18.24
C ALA A 403 -20.65 -3.08 17.66
N PRO A 404 -20.81 -3.05 16.32
CA PRO A 404 -22.10 -3.41 15.74
C PRO A 404 -22.50 -4.69 16.46
N GLU A 405 -23.64 -4.67 17.16
CA GLU A 405 -24.05 -5.75 18.07
C GLU A 405 -23.72 -7.05 17.37
N ARG A 406 -22.75 -7.81 17.90
CA ARG A 406 -22.43 -9.12 17.33
C ARG A 406 -23.76 -9.84 17.29
N PRO A 407 -24.14 -10.44 16.16
CA PRO A 407 -25.35 -11.25 16.12
C PRO A 407 -25.27 -12.15 17.35
N ILE A 408 -26.22 -11.98 18.27
CA ILE A 408 -26.27 -12.73 19.54
C ILE A 408 -26.15 -14.18 19.13
N ALA A 409 -25.13 -14.88 19.64
CA ALA A 409 -24.94 -16.29 19.36
C ALA A 409 -26.28 -16.98 19.65
N ARG A 410 -26.95 -17.37 18.57
CA ARG A 410 -28.34 -17.86 18.57
C ARG A 410 -28.48 -18.93 19.62
N ARG A 411 -29.42 -18.78 20.55
CA ARG A 411 -29.90 -19.87 21.38
C ARG A 411 -30.55 -20.91 20.46
N VAL A 412 -30.23 -22.16 20.67
CA VAL A 412 -30.65 -23.29 19.82
C VAL A 412 -32.19 -23.35 19.62
N ASP A 413 -32.96 -22.66 20.44
CA ASP A 413 -34.43 -22.65 20.47
C ASP A 413 -35.07 -21.48 19.68
N GLU A 414 -34.29 -20.55 19.07
CA GLU A 414 -34.87 -19.44 18.27
C GLU A 414 -35.14 -19.85 16.81
N PRO A 415 -36.30 -19.43 16.25
CA PRO A 415 -36.63 -19.76 14.86
C PRO A 415 -35.63 -19.14 13.88
N ALA A 416 -35.20 -19.93 12.88
CA ALA A 416 -34.23 -19.47 11.87
C ALA A 416 -34.67 -18.16 11.20
N PRO A 417 -33.81 -17.12 11.15
CA PRO A 417 -34.20 -15.84 10.58
C PRO A 417 -34.43 -15.94 9.07
N LEU A 418 -35.14 -14.95 8.51
CA LEU A 418 -35.06 -14.65 7.09
C LEU A 418 -33.89 -13.68 6.86
N LEU A 419 -33.03 -13.95 5.87
CA LEU A 419 -32.01 -13.02 5.44
C LEU A 419 -32.58 -12.14 4.32
N LEU A 420 -32.71 -10.83 4.55
CA LEU A 420 -33.18 -9.86 3.59
C LEU A 420 -31.99 -9.07 3.03
N ALA A 421 -31.62 -9.32 1.77
CA ALA A 421 -30.61 -8.52 1.09
C ALA A 421 -31.27 -7.34 0.38
N VAL A 422 -30.85 -6.11 0.73
CA VAL A 422 -31.37 -4.86 0.19
C VAL A 422 -30.28 -4.03 -0.47
N ASP A 423 -30.67 -3.28 -1.49
CA ASP A 423 -29.88 -2.25 -2.15
C ASP A 423 -30.54 -0.87 -1.98
N GLY A 424 -29.91 0.17 -2.48
CA GLY A 424 -30.46 1.54 -2.48
C GLY A 424 -31.58 1.77 -3.52
N SER A 425 -32.07 0.73 -4.19
CA SER A 425 -33.08 0.87 -5.25
C SER A 425 -34.49 1.16 -4.68
N PRO A 426 -35.38 1.80 -5.49
CA PRO A 426 -36.79 1.98 -5.13
C PRO A 426 -37.52 0.65 -4.89
N ALA A 427 -37.04 -0.46 -5.43
CA ALA A 427 -37.63 -1.78 -5.24
C ALA A 427 -37.44 -2.32 -3.82
N ALA A 428 -36.38 -1.87 -3.11
CA ALA A 428 -36.05 -2.35 -1.76
C ALA A 428 -37.21 -2.18 -0.75
N GLU A 429 -38.05 -1.16 -0.93
CA GLU A 429 -39.22 -0.95 -0.07
C GLU A 429 -40.27 -2.07 -0.24
N ARG A 430 -40.54 -2.48 -1.49
CA ARG A 430 -41.48 -3.58 -1.78
C ARG A 430 -40.92 -4.91 -1.32
N VAL A 431 -39.64 -5.16 -1.54
CA VAL A 431 -38.93 -6.37 -1.09
C VAL A 431 -38.99 -6.49 0.43
N THR A 432 -38.79 -5.39 1.14
CA THR A 432 -38.88 -5.32 2.60
C THR A 432 -40.30 -5.60 3.10
N ALA A 433 -41.34 -5.06 2.42
CA ALA A 433 -42.72 -5.32 2.78
C ALA A 433 -43.10 -6.79 2.61
N GLU A 434 -42.61 -7.44 1.53
CA GLU A 434 -42.85 -8.87 1.31
C GLU A 434 -42.09 -9.73 2.32
N ALA A 435 -40.84 -9.36 2.64
CA ALA A 435 -40.09 -10.01 3.71
C ALA A 435 -40.83 -9.93 5.07
N ALA A 436 -41.40 -8.77 5.39
CA ALA A 436 -42.23 -8.60 6.60
C ALA A 436 -43.43 -9.53 6.61
N ARG A 437 -44.14 -9.65 5.49
CA ARG A 437 -45.31 -10.54 5.32
C ARG A 437 -44.92 -12.00 5.56
N VAL A 438 -43.82 -12.46 4.94
CA VAL A 438 -43.33 -13.84 5.10
C VAL A 438 -42.86 -14.09 6.53
N ALA A 439 -42.19 -13.11 7.14
CA ALA A 439 -41.71 -13.18 8.52
C ALA A 439 -42.85 -13.37 9.52
N LEU A 440 -43.92 -12.57 9.38
CA LEU A 440 -45.13 -12.67 10.22
C LEU A 440 -45.84 -14.00 10.05
N LEU A 441 -46.00 -14.47 8.80
CA LEU A 441 -46.64 -15.76 8.52
C LEU A 441 -45.87 -16.95 9.12
N ARG A 442 -44.55 -16.84 9.20
CA ARG A 442 -43.67 -17.92 9.67
C ARG A 442 -43.20 -17.75 11.13
N GLY A 443 -43.56 -16.65 11.78
CA GLY A 443 -43.11 -16.32 13.14
C GLY A 443 -41.60 -16.21 13.25
N ARG A 444 -40.91 -15.61 12.25
CA ARG A 444 -39.44 -15.55 12.17
C ARG A 444 -38.94 -14.12 12.19
N PRO A 445 -37.79 -13.85 12.84
CA PRO A 445 -37.14 -12.56 12.74
C PRO A 445 -36.51 -12.36 11.35
N VAL A 446 -36.22 -11.11 10.99
CA VAL A 446 -35.56 -10.74 9.75
C VAL A 446 -34.20 -10.14 10.05
N HIS A 447 -33.17 -10.70 9.44
CA HIS A 447 -31.82 -10.11 9.39
C HIS A 447 -31.66 -9.35 8.08
N VAL A 448 -31.51 -8.04 8.17
CA VAL A 448 -31.36 -7.16 6.99
C VAL A 448 -29.88 -7.00 6.68
N MET A 449 -29.50 -7.27 5.45
CA MET A 449 -28.15 -7.09 4.97
C MET A 449 -28.12 -6.09 3.82
N HIS A 450 -27.31 -5.05 3.96
CA HIS A 450 -26.97 -4.13 2.89
C HIS A 450 -25.53 -4.35 2.48
N VAL A 451 -25.28 -4.60 1.19
CA VAL A 451 -23.93 -4.84 0.69
C VAL A 451 -23.46 -3.60 -0.07
N LEU A 452 -22.44 -2.95 0.47
CA LEU A 452 -21.70 -1.88 -0.19
C LEU A 452 -20.78 -2.49 -1.24
N GLU A 453 -21.11 -2.28 -2.50
CA GLU A 453 -20.23 -2.61 -3.61
C GLU A 453 -19.13 -1.56 -3.71
N THR A 454 -17.91 -2.02 -3.68
CA THR A 454 -16.74 -1.18 -3.84
C THR A 454 -16.13 -1.46 -5.20
N ASP A 455 -16.26 -0.53 -6.14
CA ASP A 455 -15.51 -0.58 -7.40
C ASP A 455 -14.08 -0.13 -7.16
N VAL A 456 -13.13 -0.90 -7.63
CA VAL A 456 -11.73 -0.47 -7.64
C VAL A 456 -11.49 0.31 -8.93
N VAL A 457 -11.43 1.63 -8.80
CA VAL A 457 -11.18 2.56 -9.91
C VAL A 457 -9.80 3.17 -9.74
N GLY A 458 -8.80 2.60 -10.43
CA GLY A 458 -7.39 2.97 -10.21
C GLY A 458 -6.84 2.34 -8.92
N ASP A 459 -6.27 3.15 -8.04
CA ASP A 459 -5.79 2.73 -6.71
C ASP A 459 -6.87 2.90 -5.62
N GLU A 460 -8.10 3.20 -5.98
CA GLU A 460 -9.20 3.45 -5.05
C GLU A 460 -10.21 2.32 -5.03
N ALA A 461 -10.55 1.93 -3.80
CA ALA A 461 -11.81 1.31 -3.50
C ALA A 461 -12.88 2.42 -3.45
N VAL A 462 -13.58 2.66 -4.55
CA VAL A 462 -14.67 3.63 -4.62
C VAL A 462 -15.94 2.90 -4.24
N GLU A 463 -16.50 3.24 -3.10
CA GLU A 463 -17.83 2.80 -2.73
C GLU A 463 -18.82 3.34 -3.77
N ARG A 464 -19.63 2.47 -4.38
CA ARG A 464 -20.67 2.87 -5.34
C ARG A 464 -21.74 3.73 -4.68
N GLU A 465 -21.89 3.57 -3.39
CA GLU A 465 -22.81 4.30 -2.55
C GLU A 465 -22.06 4.85 -1.33
N PRO A 466 -22.24 6.13 -0.94
CA PRO A 466 -21.66 6.67 0.29
C PRO A 466 -22.13 5.90 1.53
N ALA A 467 -21.22 5.68 2.49
CA ALA A 467 -21.51 4.89 3.70
C ALA A 467 -22.64 5.48 4.57
N ASP A 468 -22.89 6.78 4.51
CA ASP A 468 -24.02 7.46 5.18
C ASP A 468 -25.36 7.15 4.49
N VAL A 469 -25.38 7.04 3.16
CA VAL A 469 -26.56 6.64 2.36
C VAL A 469 -26.90 5.18 2.65
N ALA A 470 -25.90 4.29 2.69
CA ALA A 470 -26.09 2.89 3.06
C ALA A 470 -26.67 2.72 4.46
N ARG A 471 -26.16 3.50 5.43
CA ARG A 471 -26.74 3.51 6.80
C ARG A 471 -28.17 4.01 6.82
N ALA A 472 -28.48 5.05 6.07
CA ALA A 472 -29.84 5.57 5.97
C ALA A 472 -30.77 4.52 5.35
N THR A 473 -30.34 3.83 4.30
CA THR A 473 -31.08 2.74 3.66
C THR A 473 -31.35 1.60 4.65
N LEU A 474 -30.33 1.10 5.33
CA LEU A 474 -30.48 0.05 6.33
C LEU A 474 -31.44 0.46 7.44
N THR A 475 -31.28 1.66 8.02
CA THR A 475 -32.13 2.17 9.09
C THR A 475 -33.58 2.28 8.63
N ALA A 476 -33.83 2.81 7.44
CA ALA A 476 -35.19 2.92 6.90
C ALA A 476 -35.86 1.55 6.72
N ARG A 477 -35.11 0.52 6.31
CA ARG A 477 -35.66 -0.85 6.16
C ARG A 477 -35.92 -1.50 7.51
N LEU A 478 -35.04 -1.32 8.48
CA LEU A 478 -35.26 -1.80 9.85
C LEU A 478 -36.51 -1.16 10.49
N ASP A 479 -36.68 0.14 10.32
CA ASP A 479 -37.85 0.86 10.83
C ASP A 479 -39.16 0.44 10.11
N GLN A 480 -39.07 0.10 8.83
CA GLN A 480 -40.21 -0.46 8.08
C GLN A 480 -40.64 -1.82 8.66
N LEU A 481 -39.69 -2.73 8.93
CA LEU A 481 -39.94 -4.03 9.52
C LEU A 481 -40.49 -3.92 10.95
N ARG A 482 -39.92 -3.05 11.79
CA ARG A 482 -40.37 -2.80 13.15
C ARG A 482 -41.80 -2.23 13.18
N ARG A 483 -42.13 -1.30 12.29
CA ARG A 483 -43.50 -0.77 12.15
C ARG A 483 -44.49 -1.85 11.72
N ALA A 484 -44.04 -2.84 10.96
CA ALA A 484 -44.86 -4.00 10.59
C ALA A 484 -44.96 -5.05 11.71
N GLY A 485 -44.36 -4.83 12.90
CA GLY A 485 -44.38 -5.76 14.02
C GLY A 485 -43.40 -6.94 13.89
N VAL A 486 -42.40 -6.85 13.05
CA VAL A 486 -41.37 -7.87 12.83
C VAL A 486 -40.11 -7.52 13.62
N ALA A 487 -39.59 -8.49 14.40
CA ALA A 487 -38.30 -8.37 15.04
C ALA A 487 -37.22 -8.37 13.94
N ALA A 488 -36.42 -7.30 13.89
CA ALA A 488 -35.41 -7.12 12.84
C ALA A 488 -34.14 -6.50 13.41
N ASP A 489 -33.02 -7.05 12.99
CA ASP A 489 -31.67 -6.52 13.10
C ASP A 489 -31.01 -6.42 11.72
N GLY A 490 -29.81 -5.85 11.62
CA GLY A 490 -29.16 -5.77 10.33
C GLY A 490 -27.74 -5.24 10.38
N GLU A 491 -27.05 -5.42 9.27
CA GLU A 491 -25.64 -5.05 9.09
C GLU A 491 -25.34 -4.53 7.69
N ILE A 492 -24.23 -3.80 7.58
CA ILE A 492 -23.65 -3.36 6.31
C ILE A 492 -22.35 -4.12 6.13
N LEU A 493 -22.20 -4.77 4.97
CA LEU A 493 -20.98 -5.47 4.57
C LEU A 493 -20.39 -4.80 3.34
N SER A 494 -19.11 -4.46 3.38
CA SER A 494 -18.40 -3.92 2.21
C SER A 494 -17.75 -5.06 1.43
N VAL A 495 -18.01 -5.11 0.13
CA VAL A 495 -17.47 -6.12 -0.79
C VAL A 495 -16.76 -5.41 -1.93
N ALA A 496 -15.47 -5.69 -2.07
CA ALA A 496 -14.73 -5.28 -3.27
C ALA A 496 -14.89 -6.35 -4.34
N GLY A 497 -15.63 -6.05 -5.40
CA GLY A 497 -15.86 -7.01 -6.49
C GLY A 497 -17.15 -6.74 -7.26
N ARG A 498 -17.47 -7.67 -8.17
CA ARG A 498 -18.69 -7.64 -9.00
C ARG A 498 -19.82 -8.43 -8.35
N HIS A 499 -20.98 -8.39 -8.95
CA HIS A 499 -22.19 -9.10 -8.50
C HIS A 499 -22.00 -10.58 -8.07
N ALA A 500 -21.01 -11.29 -8.63
CA ALA A 500 -20.67 -12.66 -8.21
C ALA A 500 -20.10 -12.71 -6.78
N ASP A 501 -19.28 -11.71 -6.41
CA ASP A 501 -18.68 -11.64 -5.07
C ASP A 501 -19.74 -11.23 -4.04
N VAL A 502 -20.68 -10.37 -4.42
CA VAL A 502 -21.84 -10.00 -3.61
C VAL A 502 -22.75 -11.21 -3.37
N ALA A 503 -23.01 -12.01 -4.41
CA ALA A 503 -23.82 -13.23 -4.28
C ALA A 503 -23.20 -14.23 -3.32
N SER A 504 -21.88 -14.44 -3.42
CA SER A 504 -21.13 -15.31 -2.53
C SER A 504 -21.19 -14.84 -1.07
N VAL A 505 -21.06 -13.53 -0.82
CA VAL A 505 -21.17 -12.97 0.53
C VAL A 505 -22.57 -13.16 1.12
N ILE A 506 -23.62 -12.95 0.31
CA ILE A 506 -25.00 -13.20 0.74
C ILE A 506 -25.20 -14.67 1.09
N ALA A 507 -24.70 -15.60 0.27
CA ALA A 507 -24.82 -17.04 0.50
C ALA A 507 -24.07 -17.47 1.77
N HIS A 508 -22.84 -16.99 1.97
CA HIS A 508 -22.07 -17.28 3.19
C HIS A 508 -22.75 -16.71 4.43
N ARG A 509 -23.27 -15.49 4.35
CA ARG A 509 -23.96 -14.89 5.48
C ARG A 509 -25.26 -15.60 5.85
N ALA A 510 -25.96 -16.13 4.86
CA ALA A 510 -27.13 -16.98 5.12
C ALA A 510 -26.75 -18.25 5.89
N ALA A 511 -25.61 -18.87 5.59
CA ALA A 511 -25.09 -20.00 6.31
C ALA A 511 -24.67 -19.64 7.75
N ASP A 512 -23.93 -18.52 7.92
CA ASP A 512 -23.43 -18.06 9.22
C ASP A 512 -24.57 -17.68 10.19
N THR A 513 -25.62 -17.03 9.69
CA THR A 513 -26.79 -16.65 10.48
C THR A 513 -27.77 -17.80 10.68
N GLY A 514 -27.57 -18.93 9.99
CA GLY A 514 -28.50 -20.05 9.97
C GLY A 514 -29.86 -19.65 9.38
N ALA A 515 -29.87 -18.72 8.43
CA ALA A 515 -31.09 -18.26 7.79
C ALA A 515 -31.81 -19.41 7.09
N GLY A 516 -33.13 -19.45 7.19
CA GLY A 516 -33.94 -20.48 6.54
C GLY A 516 -34.37 -20.10 5.11
N VAL A 517 -34.35 -18.82 4.79
CA VAL A 517 -34.73 -18.27 3.48
C VAL A 517 -33.95 -16.99 3.24
N ILE A 518 -33.47 -16.80 2.03
CA ILE A 518 -32.93 -15.52 1.54
C ILE A 518 -34.02 -14.79 0.74
N VAL A 519 -34.24 -13.51 1.02
CA VAL A 519 -35.20 -12.67 0.29
C VAL A 519 -34.41 -11.63 -0.51
N VAL A 520 -34.61 -11.57 -1.82
CA VAL A 520 -33.95 -10.64 -2.74
C VAL A 520 -34.92 -10.02 -3.71
N GLY A 521 -34.65 -8.81 -4.17
CA GLY A 521 -35.43 -8.16 -5.23
C GLY A 521 -35.05 -8.68 -6.62
N ARG A 522 -35.98 -8.62 -7.57
CA ARG A 522 -35.72 -8.92 -8.98
C ARG A 522 -35.16 -7.69 -9.67
N PRO A 523 -33.96 -7.73 -10.23
CA PRO A 523 -33.40 -6.59 -10.96
C PRO A 523 -33.95 -6.50 -12.38
N ALA A 524 -33.75 -5.33 -12.99
CA ALA A 524 -34.23 -5.03 -14.34
C ALA A 524 -33.38 -5.67 -15.47
N GLU A 525 -32.18 -6.19 -15.19
CA GLU A 525 -31.27 -6.73 -16.20
C GLU A 525 -31.12 -8.26 -16.13
N PRO A 526 -30.90 -8.96 -17.27
CA PRO A 526 -30.98 -10.43 -17.37
C PRO A 526 -29.77 -11.22 -16.82
N THR A 527 -28.68 -10.59 -16.37
CA THR A 527 -27.55 -11.26 -15.68
C THR A 527 -27.39 -10.73 -14.27
N SER A 528 -28.32 -11.10 -13.42
CA SER A 528 -28.52 -10.40 -12.17
C SER A 528 -27.88 -11.09 -10.97
N LEU A 529 -27.56 -10.25 -9.96
CA LEU A 529 -27.21 -10.68 -8.62
C LEU A 529 -28.16 -11.78 -8.10
N THR A 530 -29.45 -11.67 -8.42
CA THR A 530 -30.50 -12.63 -8.02
C THR A 530 -30.26 -14.04 -8.59
N ASP A 531 -29.86 -14.17 -9.86
CA ASP A 531 -29.55 -15.46 -10.47
C ASP A 531 -28.30 -16.09 -9.86
N LEU A 532 -27.30 -15.26 -9.53
CA LEU A 532 -26.09 -15.72 -8.85
C LEU A 532 -26.37 -16.15 -7.41
N VAL A 533 -27.13 -15.36 -6.65
CA VAL A 533 -27.57 -15.73 -5.29
C VAL A 533 -28.37 -17.03 -5.32
N THR A 534 -29.26 -17.22 -6.30
CA THR A 534 -30.08 -18.43 -6.40
C THR A 534 -29.24 -19.68 -6.69
N ARG A 535 -28.11 -19.53 -7.40
CA ARG A 535 -27.18 -20.64 -7.69
C ARG A 535 -26.28 -21.01 -6.53
N GLU A 536 -25.86 -20.02 -5.75
CA GLU A 536 -24.87 -20.19 -4.66
C GLU A 536 -25.53 -20.36 -3.28
N ALA A 537 -26.80 -20.05 -3.14
CA ALA A 537 -27.50 -20.09 -1.86
C ALA A 537 -27.58 -21.50 -1.27
N PRO A 538 -27.17 -21.68 0.01
CA PRO A 538 -27.33 -22.97 0.71
C PRO A 538 -28.77 -23.24 1.16
N VAL A 539 -29.67 -22.28 0.98
CA VAL A 539 -31.07 -22.28 1.44
C VAL A 539 -32.01 -21.78 0.35
N ASN A 540 -33.32 -21.88 0.55
CA ASN A 540 -34.31 -21.38 -0.39
C ASN A 540 -34.21 -19.87 -0.59
N VAL A 541 -34.32 -19.41 -1.84
CA VAL A 541 -34.32 -18.01 -2.23
C VAL A 541 -35.72 -17.58 -2.66
N LEU A 542 -36.25 -16.54 -2.02
CA LEU A 542 -37.48 -15.88 -2.40
C LEU A 542 -37.14 -14.64 -3.24
N VAL A 543 -37.51 -14.67 -4.51
CA VAL A 543 -37.31 -13.55 -5.42
C VAL A 543 -38.60 -12.73 -5.48
N VAL A 544 -38.53 -11.45 -5.08
CA VAL A 544 -39.64 -10.51 -5.10
C VAL A 544 -39.59 -9.65 -6.37
N ALA A 545 -40.67 -9.63 -7.13
CA ALA A 545 -40.75 -8.91 -8.40
C ALA A 545 -40.94 -7.38 -8.23
#